data_89882d330143fcaa8e21f0bc3a7696c1
#
_entry.id   89882d330143fcaa8e21f0bc3a7696c1
#
_cell.length_a   1.000
_cell.length_b   1.000
_cell.length_c   1.000
_cell.angle_alpha   90.00
_cell.angle_beta   90.00
_cell.angle_gamma   90.00
#
_symmetry.space_group_name_H-M   'P 1'
#
loop_
_entity.id
_entity.type
_entity.pdbx_description
1 polymer ?
#
loop_
_entity_poly.entity_id
_entity_poly.type
_entity_poly.pdbx_seq_one_letter_code
_entity_poly.pdbx_strand_id
1 'polypeptide(L)'
;MVWFHDESTFYANDRRKTRWVHKDEKAVPYAKGEGVSQMVSDFISVNYGWLRSPDGLEEARRLFKAGKNREGFFTNEDIVEQAERAMDILEKHFPHNEHVLVYDNASIHQKRRDGALSARHMLKNTSKPESNWGVEVNVRDENGKLVYGSDGKLLKKKVCMEDATFNGTPQPLYFPPGHPKAGLFKGMSVILEERGLIAESKLRAECKNFKCADTRPDAKCCCRRVLYNQPDFVQVESLLEAACKARGFEVIFLPKFHCELNFIEQCWGFAKRIYRHYEASSKEADLERNILSALESVPLSTM
;
A
#
# COMPACT_ATOMS: atom_id res chain seq x y z
N MET A 1 -12.35 14.56 11.83
CA MET A 1 -12.18 13.27 12.56
C MET A 1 -11.02 12.50 11.93
N VAL A 2 -10.25 11.75 12.72
CA VAL A 2 -9.11 10.97 12.22
C VAL A 2 -9.46 9.49 12.28
N TRP A 3 -9.24 8.79 11.16
CA TRP A 3 -9.54 7.37 10.99
C TRP A 3 -8.27 6.63 10.64
N PHE A 4 -7.85 5.72 11.49
CA PHE A 4 -6.68 4.89 11.30
C PHE A 4 -7.08 3.58 10.64
N HIS A 5 -6.34 3.20 9.62
CA HIS A 5 -6.55 1.97 8.85
C HIS A 5 -5.40 1.01 9.06
N ASP A 6 -5.71 -0.28 9.07
CA ASP A 6 -4.71 -1.35 9.05
C ASP A 6 -5.37 -2.71 8.75
N GLU A 7 -4.54 -3.71 8.42
CA GLU A 7 -4.93 -5.10 8.21
C GLU A 7 -4.33 -5.99 9.29
N SER A 8 -5.13 -6.93 9.77
CA SER A 8 -4.65 -7.94 10.71
C SER A 8 -5.13 -9.33 10.36
N THR A 9 -4.24 -10.32 10.42
CA THR A 9 -4.57 -11.72 10.14
C THR A 9 -4.78 -12.51 11.42
N PHE A 10 -5.87 -13.26 11.46
CA PHE A 10 -6.21 -14.22 12.51
C PHE A 10 -6.04 -15.64 11.98
N TYR A 11 -5.53 -16.52 12.80
CA TYR A 11 -5.26 -17.91 12.44
C TYR A 11 -6.03 -18.88 13.35
N ALA A 12 -6.58 -19.93 12.77
CA ALA A 12 -7.39 -20.92 13.49
C ALA A 12 -6.63 -21.57 14.67
N ASN A 13 -5.33 -21.78 14.51
CA ASN A 13 -4.49 -22.41 15.52
C ASN A 13 -3.72 -21.40 16.41
N ASP A 14 -3.98 -20.10 16.28
CA ASP A 14 -3.41 -19.10 17.19
C ASP A 14 -4.13 -19.15 18.54
N ARG A 15 -3.74 -20.11 19.34
CA ARG A 15 -4.30 -20.38 20.68
C ARG A 15 -3.22 -20.35 21.75
N ARG A 16 -2.20 -19.54 21.56
CA ARG A 16 -1.10 -19.36 22.51
C ARG A 16 -1.64 -18.76 23.80
N LYS A 17 -1.83 -19.60 24.82
CA LYS A 17 -2.27 -19.17 26.15
C LYS A 17 -1.10 -19.26 27.11
N THR A 18 -0.78 -18.18 27.78
CA THR A 18 0.07 -18.22 28.97
C THR A 18 -0.79 -18.75 30.13
N ARG A 19 -0.43 -19.88 30.72
CA ARG A 19 -1.14 -20.46 31.84
C ARG A 19 -0.15 -21.09 32.83
N TRP A 20 -0.56 -21.14 34.06
CA TRP A 20 0.17 -21.97 35.06
C TRP A 20 -0.05 -23.44 34.75
N VAL A 21 1.02 -24.22 34.79
CA VAL A 21 1.00 -25.67 34.52
C VAL A 21 1.45 -26.37 35.77
N HIS A 22 0.70 -27.39 36.21
CA HIS A 22 1.11 -28.21 37.31
C HIS A 22 2.36 -29.01 36.90
N LYS A 23 3.30 -29.25 37.85
CA LYS A 23 4.58 -29.94 37.58
C LYS A 23 4.43 -31.33 36.95
N ASP A 24 3.33 -32.01 37.25
CA ASP A 24 3.02 -33.34 36.75
C ASP A 24 2.13 -33.35 35.50
N GLU A 25 1.76 -32.16 34.97
CA GLU A 25 0.95 -32.05 33.77
C GLU A 25 1.78 -32.41 32.55
N LYS A 26 1.30 -33.38 31.77
CA LYS A 26 1.95 -33.80 30.52
C LYS A 26 1.66 -32.78 29.41
N ALA A 27 2.67 -32.50 28.56
CA ALA A 27 2.51 -31.69 27.40
C ALA A 27 1.44 -32.26 26.46
N VAL A 28 0.44 -31.45 26.13
CA VAL A 28 -0.57 -31.79 25.11
C VAL A 28 -0.06 -31.30 23.76
N PRO A 29 0.04 -32.18 22.75
CA PRO A 29 0.43 -31.75 21.41
C PRO A 29 -0.57 -30.75 20.86
N TYR A 30 -0.06 -29.59 20.40
CA TYR A 30 -0.86 -28.62 19.65
C TYR A 30 -0.88 -28.99 18.17
N ALA A 31 -1.94 -28.56 17.47
CA ALA A 31 -2.01 -28.67 16.02
C ALA A 31 -0.79 -27.98 15.37
N LYS A 32 -0.14 -28.67 14.43
CA LYS A 32 1.01 -28.11 13.71
C LYS A 32 0.54 -27.04 12.72
N GLY A 33 1.32 -25.93 12.64
CA GLY A 33 1.05 -24.82 11.74
C GLY A 33 -0.03 -23.86 12.26
N GLU A 34 -0.25 -22.79 11.51
CA GLU A 34 -1.16 -21.71 11.90
C GLU A 34 -2.63 -22.03 11.59
N GLY A 35 -2.87 -23.02 10.72
CA GLY A 35 -4.20 -23.39 10.27
C GLY A 35 -4.77 -22.40 9.24
N VAL A 36 -6.08 -22.46 9.05
CA VAL A 36 -6.81 -21.53 8.17
C VAL A 36 -6.70 -20.12 8.73
N SER A 37 -6.53 -19.15 7.85
CA SER A 37 -6.43 -17.73 8.20
C SER A 37 -7.61 -16.93 7.67
N GLN A 38 -7.94 -15.87 8.38
CA GLN A 38 -8.86 -14.81 7.97
C GLN A 38 -8.19 -13.47 8.23
N MET A 39 -8.05 -12.65 7.20
CA MET A 39 -7.60 -11.28 7.34
C MET A 39 -8.80 -10.35 7.58
N VAL A 40 -8.60 -9.37 8.41
CA VAL A 40 -9.55 -8.28 8.64
C VAL A 40 -8.82 -6.99 8.29
N SER A 41 -9.44 -6.17 7.48
CA SER A 41 -9.03 -4.79 7.21
C SER A 41 -10.13 -3.85 7.70
N ASP A 42 -9.78 -2.84 8.48
CA ASP A 42 -10.79 -1.97 9.10
C ASP A 42 -10.26 -0.55 9.35
N PHE A 43 -11.19 0.34 9.68
CA PHE A 43 -10.91 1.69 10.12
C PHE A 43 -11.38 1.89 11.56
N ILE A 44 -10.62 2.69 12.32
CA ILE A 44 -10.94 3.00 13.69
C ILE A 44 -10.65 4.48 14.01
N SER A 45 -11.49 5.07 14.84
CA SER A 45 -11.27 6.41 15.41
C SER A 45 -11.32 6.34 16.93
N VAL A 46 -10.45 7.12 17.58
CA VAL A 46 -10.41 7.24 19.06
C VAL A 46 -11.75 7.67 19.63
N ASN A 47 -12.47 8.53 18.92
CA ASN A 47 -13.72 9.11 19.41
C ASN A 47 -14.95 8.27 19.08
N TYR A 48 -14.88 7.39 18.07
CA TYR A 48 -16.06 6.71 17.56
C TYR A 48 -15.94 5.17 17.60
N GLY A 49 -14.73 4.62 17.59
CA GLY A 49 -14.48 3.19 17.46
C GLY A 49 -14.39 2.75 16.00
N TRP A 50 -14.78 1.50 15.73
CA TRP A 50 -14.80 0.94 14.38
C TRP A 50 -15.73 1.70 13.46
N LEU A 51 -15.31 1.93 12.22
CA LEU A 51 -16.09 2.70 11.24
C LEU A 51 -17.31 1.91 10.76
N ARG A 52 -18.46 2.35 11.22
CA ARG A 52 -19.79 1.84 10.81
C ARG A 52 -20.82 2.95 10.89
N SER A 53 -21.95 2.76 10.20
CA SER A 53 -23.09 3.65 10.34
C SER A 53 -23.64 3.63 11.78
N PRO A 54 -24.31 4.71 12.24
CA PRO A 54 -24.89 4.76 13.60
C PRO A 54 -25.90 3.65 13.91
N ASP A 55 -26.58 3.13 12.89
CA ASP A 55 -27.52 2.01 12.99
C ASP A 55 -26.83 0.63 12.90
N GLY A 56 -25.52 0.61 12.60
CA GLY A 56 -24.73 -0.61 12.45
C GLY A 56 -25.00 -1.43 11.19
N LEU A 57 -25.77 -0.90 10.23
CA LEU A 57 -26.13 -1.62 9.01
C LEU A 57 -25.07 -1.53 7.90
N GLU A 58 -24.25 -0.48 7.93
CA GLU A 58 -23.14 -0.25 7.00
C GLU A 58 -21.82 -0.24 7.78
N GLU A 59 -20.82 -0.99 7.32
CA GLU A 59 -19.49 -1.00 7.92
C GLU A 59 -18.39 -0.95 6.85
N ALA A 60 -17.27 -0.32 7.16
CA ALA A 60 -16.11 -0.25 6.28
C ALA A 60 -15.21 -1.49 6.38
N ARG A 61 -15.45 -2.33 7.38
CA ARG A 61 -14.70 -3.57 7.60
C ARG A 61 -14.75 -4.49 6.40
N ARG A 62 -13.60 -5.05 6.06
CA ARG A 62 -13.46 -6.07 5.03
C ARG A 62 -12.85 -7.34 5.62
N LEU A 63 -13.54 -8.45 5.44
CA LEU A 63 -13.03 -9.79 5.73
C LEU A 63 -12.47 -10.36 4.43
N PHE A 64 -11.25 -10.89 4.47
CA PHE A 64 -10.56 -11.38 3.28
C PHE A 64 -9.86 -12.71 3.56
N LYS A 65 -10.09 -13.68 2.68
CA LYS A 65 -9.54 -15.04 2.79
C LYS A 65 -8.29 -15.17 1.92
N ALA A 66 -7.17 -14.67 2.42
CA ALA A 66 -5.91 -14.68 1.68
C ALA A 66 -5.47 -16.11 1.28
N GLY A 67 -4.95 -16.24 0.05
CA GLY A 67 -4.37 -17.48 -0.45
C GLY A 67 -4.64 -17.74 -1.92
N LYS A 68 -3.68 -18.40 -2.59
CA LYS A 68 -3.73 -18.67 -4.04
C LYS A 68 -5.01 -19.38 -4.50
N ASN A 69 -5.55 -20.28 -3.67
CA ASN A 69 -6.75 -21.07 -3.96
C ASN A 69 -7.99 -20.53 -3.21
N ARG A 70 -7.94 -19.30 -2.73
CA ARG A 70 -9.04 -18.62 -2.04
C ARG A 70 -9.34 -17.28 -2.75
N GLU A 71 -9.35 -16.15 -2.07
CA GLU A 71 -9.61 -14.82 -2.65
C GLU A 71 -8.36 -14.15 -3.25
N GLY A 72 -7.21 -14.83 -3.20
CA GLY A 72 -5.96 -14.31 -3.73
C GLY A 72 -5.16 -13.54 -2.69
N PHE A 73 -4.62 -12.40 -3.10
CA PHE A 73 -3.85 -11.50 -2.25
C PHE A 73 -4.54 -10.15 -2.20
N PHE A 74 -4.55 -9.54 -1.04
CA PHE A 74 -5.10 -8.21 -0.84
C PHE A 74 -4.26 -7.20 -1.63
N THR A 75 -4.90 -6.40 -2.46
CA THR A 75 -4.26 -5.55 -3.45
C THR A 75 -4.53 -4.07 -3.20
N ASN A 76 -3.89 -3.19 -3.95
CA ASN A 76 -4.21 -1.76 -3.90
C ASN A 76 -5.65 -1.47 -4.36
N GLU A 77 -6.16 -2.25 -5.31
CA GLU A 77 -7.54 -2.13 -5.77
C GLU A 77 -8.52 -2.39 -4.62
N ASP A 78 -8.23 -3.40 -3.79
CA ASP A 78 -9.02 -3.72 -2.58
C ASP A 78 -8.98 -2.58 -1.55
N ILE A 79 -7.80 -1.95 -1.38
CA ILE A 79 -7.62 -0.79 -0.48
C ILE A 79 -8.43 0.41 -0.98
N VAL A 80 -8.37 0.73 -2.26
CA VAL A 80 -9.12 1.86 -2.84
C VAL A 80 -10.62 1.62 -2.73
N GLU A 81 -11.12 0.41 -3.06
CA GLU A 81 -12.53 0.04 -2.92
C GLU A 81 -13.00 0.16 -1.46
N GLN A 82 -12.18 -0.28 -0.50
CA GLN A 82 -12.51 -0.14 0.91
C GLN A 82 -12.51 1.32 1.36
N ALA A 83 -11.57 2.14 0.87
CA ALA A 83 -11.55 3.57 1.15
C ALA A 83 -12.79 4.29 0.59
N GLU A 84 -13.22 3.94 -0.64
CA GLU A 84 -14.45 4.47 -1.24
C GLU A 84 -15.67 4.15 -0.38
N ARG A 85 -15.80 2.89 0.08
CA ARG A 85 -16.87 2.48 0.99
C ARG A 85 -16.81 3.22 2.33
N ALA A 86 -15.62 3.42 2.88
CA ALA A 86 -15.45 4.21 4.10
C ALA A 86 -15.91 5.66 3.90
N MET A 87 -15.52 6.28 2.79
CA MET A 87 -15.94 7.65 2.45
C MET A 87 -17.45 7.74 2.24
N ASP A 88 -18.11 6.74 1.62
CA ASP A 88 -19.57 6.69 1.48
C ASP A 88 -20.27 6.75 2.84
N ILE A 89 -19.80 5.96 3.80
CA ILE A 89 -20.35 5.97 5.18
C ILE A 89 -20.09 7.32 5.85
N LEU A 90 -18.90 7.90 5.69
CA LEU A 90 -18.54 9.17 6.31
C LEU A 90 -19.32 10.34 5.74
N GLU A 91 -19.47 10.44 4.42
CA GLU A 91 -20.28 11.48 3.78
C GLU A 91 -21.77 11.39 4.17
N LYS A 92 -22.30 10.16 4.22
CA LYS A 92 -23.71 9.93 4.53
C LYS A 92 -24.06 10.19 5.98
N HIS A 93 -23.21 9.74 6.91
CA HIS A 93 -23.54 9.72 8.34
C HIS A 93 -22.83 10.77 9.18
N PHE A 94 -21.73 11.35 8.65
CA PHE A 94 -20.91 12.35 9.36
C PHE A 94 -20.60 13.60 8.49
N PRO A 95 -21.59 14.15 7.74
CA PRO A 95 -21.35 15.16 6.70
C PRO A 95 -20.83 16.50 7.22
N HIS A 96 -20.88 16.74 8.53
CA HIS A 96 -20.46 18.00 9.15
C HIS A 96 -19.03 17.96 9.70
N ASN A 97 -18.32 16.85 9.49
CA ASN A 97 -16.95 16.67 9.97
C ASN A 97 -15.97 16.67 8.80
N GLU A 98 -14.80 17.24 9.02
CA GLU A 98 -13.65 16.98 8.18
C GLU A 98 -13.02 15.64 8.56
N HIS A 99 -12.61 14.85 7.57
CA HIS A 99 -12.10 13.51 7.77
C HIS A 99 -10.69 13.36 7.22
N VAL A 100 -9.82 12.76 8.03
CA VAL A 100 -8.46 12.39 7.66
C VAL A 100 -8.33 10.88 7.77
N LEU A 101 -7.89 10.23 6.70
CA LEU A 101 -7.60 8.80 6.66
C LEU A 101 -6.11 8.57 6.86
N VAL A 102 -5.75 7.76 7.84
CA VAL A 102 -4.35 7.48 8.19
C VAL A 102 -4.03 6.04 7.86
N TYR A 103 -3.01 5.84 7.05
CA TYR A 103 -2.53 4.53 6.62
C TYR A 103 -1.06 4.34 7.00
N ASP A 104 -0.63 3.11 7.12
CA ASP A 104 0.79 2.80 7.16
C ASP A 104 1.47 3.06 5.79
N ASN A 105 2.80 2.95 5.74
CA ASN A 105 3.59 3.20 4.54
C ASN A 105 3.83 1.91 3.72
N ALA A 106 2.83 1.03 3.63
CA ALA A 106 2.92 -0.18 2.82
C ALA A 106 2.90 0.14 1.32
N SER A 107 3.54 -0.72 0.53
CA SER A 107 3.62 -0.53 -0.91
C SER A 107 2.25 -0.63 -1.62
N ILE A 108 1.31 -1.36 -1.04
CA ILE A 108 -0.06 -1.47 -1.56
C ILE A 108 -0.84 -0.17 -1.37
N HIS A 109 -0.59 0.59 -0.30
CA HIS A 109 -1.22 1.89 -0.06
C HIS A 109 -0.64 2.98 -0.97
N GLN A 110 0.64 2.87 -1.33
CA GLN A 110 1.36 3.87 -2.13
C GLN A 110 1.47 3.53 -3.62
N LYS A 111 0.67 2.58 -4.11
CA LYS A 111 0.67 2.27 -5.54
C LYS A 111 0.23 3.48 -6.35
N ARG A 112 1.05 3.84 -7.32
CA ARG A 112 0.79 4.92 -8.28
C ARG A 112 0.13 4.35 -9.53
N ARG A 113 -0.49 5.22 -10.34
CA ARG A 113 -1.04 4.83 -11.65
C ARG A 113 0.06 4.32 -12.58
N ASP A 114 -0.33 3.51 -13.54
CA ASP A 114 0.58 2.99 -14.54
C ASP A 114 1.19 4.16 -15.36
N GLY A 115 2.50 4.15 -15.51
CA GLY A 115 3.21 5.24 -16.20
C GLY A 115 3.49 6.49 -15.37
N ALA A 116 3.06 6.56 -14.12
CA ALA A 116 3.36 7.69 -13.24
C ALA A 116 4.87 7.90 -13.03
N LEU A 117 5.27 9.17 -12.81
CA LEU A 117 6.67 9.54 -12.60
C LEU A 117 7.33 8.75 -11.47
N SER A 118 8.47 8.14 -11.77
CA SER A 118 9.30 7.44 -10.80
C SER A 118 10.74 7.32 -11.26
N ALA A 119 11.68 7.88 -10.53
CA ALA A 119 13.09 7.76 -10.83
C ALA A 119 13.67 6.35 -10.56
N ARG A 120 12.93 5.47 -9.86
CA ARG A 120 13.47 4.21 -9.30
C ARG A 120 14.09 3.26 -10.34
N HIS A 121 13.51 3.18 -11.53
CA HIS A 121 13.93 2.24 -12.57
C HIS A 121 14.42 2.91 -13.85
N MET A 122 14.54 4.23 -13.87
CA MET A 122 15.00 4.97 -15.04
C MET A 122 16.44 4.61 -15.40
N LEU A 123 16.72 4.53 -16.70
CA LEU A 123 18.10 4.43 -17.21
C LEU A 123 18.84 5.75 -17.03
N LYS A 124 20.16 5.70 -16.82
CA LYS A 124 20.98 6.92 -16.80
C LYS A 124 21.07 7.56 -18.18
N ASN A 125 21.38 6.76 -19.18
CA ASN A 125 21.60 7.23 -20.54
C ASN A 125 20.38 7.00 -21.43
N THR A 126 20.36 7.66 -22.59
CA THR A 126 19.34 7.46 -23.61
C THR A 126 19.19 5.98 -23.98
N SER A 127 17.96 5.54 -24.13
CA SER A 127 17.64 4.17 -24.58
C SER A 127 18.17 3.90 -25.98
N LYS A 128 18.45 2.61 -26.24
CA LYS A 128 18.76 2.14 -27.57
C LYS A 128 17.45 1.88 -28.34
N PRO A 129 17.44 2.05 -29.69
CA PRO A 129 16.25 1.79 -30.51
C PRO A 129 15.69 0.37 -30.32
N GLU A 130 16.59 -0.63 -30.23
CA GLU A 130 16.24 -2.06 -30.16
C GLU A 130 15.64 -2.44 -28.78
N SER A 131 15.89 -1.61 -27.77
CA SER A 131 15.47 -1.87 -26.38
C SER A 131 15.02 -0.57 -25.68
N ASN A 132 14.04 0.10 -26.29
CA ASN A 132 13.54 1.33 -25.69
C ASN A 132 12.99 1.06 -24.29
N TRP A 133 13.30 1.98 -23.38
CA TRP A 133 12.87 1.87 -21.99
C TRP A 133 11.41 2.30 -21.83
N GLY A 134 10.73 1.62 -20.93
CA GLY A 134 9.37 1.97 -20.48
C GLY A 134 9.11 1.31 -19.13
N VAL A 135 8.04 1.73 -18.47
CA VAL A 135 7.58 1.15 -17.21
C VAL A 135 6.91 -0.19 -17.50
N GLU A 136 7.33 -1.24 -16.79
CA GLU A 136 6.67 -2.55 -16.86
C GLU A 136 5.40 -2.54 -16.01
N VAL A 137 4.27 -2.81 -16.67
CA VAL A 137 2.96 -2.92 -16.02
C VAL A 137 2.34 -4.28 -16.32
N ASN A 138 1.51 -4.78 -15.41
CA ASN A 138 0.80 -6.03 -15.62
C ASN A 138 -0.28 -5.87 -16.69
N VAL A 139 -0.41 -6.88 -17.56
CA VAL A 139 -1.50 -6.93 -18.54
C VAL A 139 -2.79 -7.30 -17.82
N ARG A 140 -3.86 -6.57 -18.14
CA ARG A 140 -5.22 -6.87 -17.67
C ARG A 140 -6.12 -7.14 -18.87
N ASP A 141 -7.10 -8.02 -18.68
CA ASP A 141 -8.13 -8.31 -19.67
C ASP A 141 -9.21 -7.20 -19.70
N GLU A 142 -10.23 -7.39 -20.53
CA GLU A 142 -11.36 -6.45 -20.68
C GLU A 142 -12.17 -6.26 -19.38
N ASN A 143 -12.07 -7.21 -18.46
CA ASN A 143 -12.73 -7.18 -17.15
C ASN A 143 -11.79 -6.67 -16.03
N GLY A 144 -10.59 -6.17 -16.38
CA GLY A 144 -9.61 -5.67 -15.43
C GLY A 144 -8.82 -6.77 -14.69
N LYS A 145 -9.01 -8.06 -15.00
CA LYS A 145 -8.31 -9.17 -14.36
C LYS A 145 -6.90 -9.33 -14.90
N LEU A 146 -6.00 -9.74 -14.03
CA LEU A 146 -4.60 -10.03 -14.38
C LEU A 146 -4.49 -11.21 -15.35
N VAL A 147 -3.71 -11.05 -16.41
CA VAL A 147 -3.47 -12.07 -17.42
C VAL A 147 -2.16 -12.79 -17.12
N TYR A 148 -2.20 -14.12 -17.18
CA TYR A 148 -1.03 -14.98 -16.96
C TYR A 148 -0.61 -15.64 -18.26
N GLY A 149 0.70 -15.78 -18.45
CA GLY A 149 1.26 -16.55 -19.56
C GLY A 149 1.13 -18.06 -19.38
N SER A 150 1.48 -18.82 -20.41
CA SER A 150 1.52 -20.29 -20.36
C SER A 150 2.49 -20.86 -19.32
N ASP A 151 3.47 -20.07 -18.88
CA ASP A 151 4.42 -20.39 -17.81
C ASP A 151 3.88 -20.08 -16.39
N GLY A 152 2.63 -19.63 -16.30
CA GLY A 152 1.97 -19.26 -15.04
C GLY A 152 2.45 -17.93 -14.44
N LYS A 153 3.29 -17.16 -15.16
CA LYS A 153 3.73 -15.84 -14.70
C LYS A 153 2.80 -14.74 -15.24
N LEU A 154 2.71 -13.65 -14.49
CA LEU A 154 1.98 -12.46 -14.93
C LEU A 154 2.58 -11.92 -16.23
N LEU A 155 1.72 -11.73 -17.22
CA LEU A 155 2.10 -11.04 -18.44
C LEU A 155 2.32 -9.56 -18.12
N LYS A 156 3.41 -9.03 -18.71
CA LYS A 156 3.78 -7.63 -18.57
C LYS A 156 3.88 -6.97 -19.92
N LYS A 157 3.54 -5.70 -19.97
CA LYS A 157 3.79 -4.82 -21.11
C LYS A 157 4.56 -3.59 -20.66
N LYS A 158 5.29 -2.96 -21.60
CA LYS A 158 5.93 -1.67 -21.35
C LYS A 158 5.01 -0.54 -21.78
N VAL A 159 4.87 0.46 -20.92
CA VAL A 159 4.18 1.72 -21.21
C VAL A 159 5.17 2.87 -21.08
N CYS A 160 4.97 3.95 -21.84
CA CYS A 160 5.75 5.17 -21.65
C CYS A 160 5.45 5.76 -20.27
N MET A 161 6.48 6.27 -19.61
CA MET A 161 6.29 7.09 -18.42
C MET A 161 5.73 8.45 -18.86
N GLU A 162 4.88 9.02 -18.01
CA GLU A 162 4.30 10.34 -18.24
C GLU A 162 5.38 11.43 -18.24
N ASP A 163 5.05 12.56 -18.85
CA ASP A 163 5.93 13.71 -18.86
C ASP A 163 6.08 14.32 -17.46
N ALA A 164 7.28 14.78 -17.17
CA ALA A 164 7.61 15.49 -15.94
C ALA A 164 7.17 16.98 -16.05
N THR A 165 7.19 17.69 -14.91
CA THR A 165 6.98 19.11 -14.85
C THR A 165 8.11 19.77 -14.10
N PHE A 166 8.85 20.65 -14.76
CA PHE A 166 9.96 21.36 -14.12
C PHE A 166 9.72 22.86 -14.18
N ASN A 167 9.71 23.52 -13.01
CA ASN A 167 9.42 24.95 -12.87
C ASN A 167 8.12 25.37 -13.60
N GLY A 168 7.06 24.55 -13.47
CA GLY A 168 5.77 24.81 -14.10
C GLY A 168 5.69 24.52 -15.59
N THR A 169 6.79 24.05 -16.21
CA THR A 169 6.84 23.74 -17.65
C THR A 169 6.88 22.21 -17.84
N PRO A 170 6.04 21.66 -18.76
CA PRO A 170 6.13 20.25 -19.12
C PRO A 170 7.51 19.88 -19.66
N GLN A 171 8.08 18.79 -19.16
CA GLN A 171 9.33 18.22 -19.61
C GLN A 171 9.10 16.80 -20.14
N PRO A 172 9.05 16.63 -21.49
CA PRO A 172 8.93 15.30 -22.08
C PRO A 172 10.11 14.41 -21.71
N LEU A 173 9.81 13.18 -21.24
CA LEU A 173 10.83 12.19 -20.89
C LEU A 173 11.34 11.39 -22.10
N TYR A 174 10.64 11.49 -23.23
CA TYR A 174 11.01 10.89 -24.51
C TYR A 174 11.31 11.99 -25.52
N PHE A 175 12.19 11.73 -26.46
CA PHE A 175 12.49 12.69 -27.51
C PHE A 175 11.26 12.93 -28.40
N PRO A 176 10.94 14.20 -28.71
CA PRO A 176 9.75 14.55 -29.47
C PRO A 176 9.87 14.14 -30.96
N PRO A 177 8.74 14.06 -31.67
CA PRO A 177 8.74 13.91 -33.14
C PRO A 177 9.63 14.93 -33.82
N GLY A 178 10.36 14.51 -34.87
CA GLY A 178 11.33 15.36 -35.60
C GLY A 178 12.74 15.34 -35.00
N HIS A 179 12.96 14.86 -33.84
CA HIS A 179 14.31 14.66 -33.28
C HIS A 179 14.95 13.39 -33.85
N PRO A 180 16.30 13.30 -34.12
CA PRO A 180 16.96 12.11 -34.63
C PRO A 180 16.76 10.85 -33.75
N LYS A 181 16.43 11.04 -32.48
CA LYS A 181 16.12 9.98 -31.51
C LYS A 181 14.64 9.96 -31.10
N ALA A 182 13.73 10.42 -31.99
CA ALA A 182 12.31 10.51 -31.68
C ALA A 182 11.75 9.22 -31.06
N GLY A 183 10.94 9.36 -30.00
CA GLY A 183 10.30 8.26 -29.27
C GLY A 183 11.20 7.50 -28.29
N LEU A 184 12.54 7.71 -28.30
CA LEU A 184 13.43 7.07 -27.33
C LEU A 184 13.40 7.80 -26.00
N PHE A 185 13.50 7.02 -24.91
CA PHE A 185 13.64 7.57 -23.56
C PHE A 185 14.96 8.33 -23.43
N LYS A 186 14.92 9.56 -22.96
CA LYS A 186 16.07 10.47 -22.86
C LYS A 186 17.17 9.96 -21.89
N GLY A 187 16.76 9.34 -20.78
CA GLY A 187 17.64 8.99 -19.68
C GLY A 187 17.78 10.10 -18.64
N MET A 188 18.06 9.70 -17.39
CA MET A 188 18.20 10.66 -16.28
C MET A 188 19.26 11.74 -16.53
N SER A 189 20.34 11.41 -17.23
CA SER A 189 21.42 12.36 -17.56
C SER A 189 20.88 13.55 -18.35
N VAL A 190 20.20 13.27 -19.47
CA VAL A 190 19.62 14.32 -20.34
C VAL A 190 18.53 15.11 -19.62
N ILE A 191 17.66 14.41 -18.87
CA ILE A 191 16.61 15.05 -18.07
C ILE A 191 17.19 16.05 -17.07
N LEU A 192 18.28 15.68 -16.36
CA LEU A 192 18.98 16.56 -15.43
C LEU A 192 19.69 17.72 -16.13
N GLU A 193 20.28 17.50 -17.32
CA GLU A 193 20.88 18.55 -18.14
C GLU A 193 19.85 19.59 -18.57
N GLU A 194 18.67 19.15 -19.04
CA GLU A 194 17.55 20.04 -19.41
C GLU A 194 17.06 20.88 -18.20
N ARG A 195 17.23 20.39 -16.97
CA ARG A 195 16.95 21.11 -15.71
C ARG A 195 18.08 22.04 -15.26
N GLY A 196 19.17 22.15 -16.02
CA GLY A 196 20.35 22.94 -15.66
C GLY A 196 21.25 22.29 -14.63
N LEU A 197 21.00 21.01 -14.26
CA LEU A 197 21.76 20.24 -13.26
C LEU A 197 22.92 19.50 -13.95
N ILE A 198 23.81 20.26 -14.62
CA ILE A 198 24.89 19.72 -15.47
C ILE A 198 25.92 18.91 -14.68
N ALA A 199 26.25 19.33 -13.46
CA ALA A 199 27.18 18.62 -12.61
C ALA A 199 26.58 17.28 -12.15
N GLU A 200 25.33 17.29 -11.78
CA GLU A 200 24.58 16.14 -11.28
C GLU A 200 24.31 15.10 -12.39
N SER A 201 24.13 15.52 -13.64
CA SER A 201 23.95 14.64 -14.79
C SER A 201 25.14 13.70 -15.01
N LYS A 202 26.34 14.12 -14.61
CA LYS A 202 27.60 13.37 -14.74
C LYS A 202 27.82 12.34 -13.62
N LEU A 203 27.07 12.41 -12.54
CA LEU A 203 27.18 11.48 -11.44
C LEU A 203 26.89 10.03 -11.88
N ARG A 204 27.26 9.04 -11.06
CA ARG A 204 26.87 7.64 -11.29
C ARG A 204 25.36 7.51 -11.36
N ALA A 205 24.87 6.48 -12.06
CA ALA A 205 23.42 6.24 -12.22
C ALA A 205 22.71 6.17 -10.86
N GLU A 206 23.22 5.32 -9.97
CA GLU A 206 22.68 5.14 -8.62
C GLU A 206 23.76 4.67 -7.62
N CYS A 207 23.49 4.80 -6.35
CA CYS A 207 24.18 4.09 -5.30
C CYS A 207 23.76 2.62 -5.31
N LYS A 208 24.61 1.70 -4.84
CA LYS A 208 24.32 0.25 -4.86
C LYS A 208 22.92 -0.05 -4.32
N ASN A 209 22.07 -0.64 -5.17
CA ASN A 209 20.67 -0.96 -4.88
C ASN A 209 19.85 0.25 -4.40
N PHE A 210 20.20 1.45 -4.83
CA PHE A 210 19.60 2.73 -4.42
C PHE A 210 19.65 2.98 -2.89
N LYS A 211 20.55 2.29 -2.17
CA LYS A 211 20.81 2.52 -0.75
C LYS A 211 21.81 3.66 -0.61
N CYS A 212 21.34 4.89 -0.67
CA CYS A 212 22.13 6.10 -0.50
C CYS A 212 22.40 6.33 0.98
N ALA A 213 23.64 6.68 1.33
CA ALA A 213 24.00 7.05 2.72
C ALA A 213 23.34 8.37 3.13
N ASP A 214 23.23 9.32 2.17
CA ASP A 214 22.50 10.56 2.35
C ASP A 214 21.15 10.48 1.65
N THR A 215 20.07 10.67 2.40
CA THR A 215 18.68 10.63 1.91
C THR A 215 17.97 11.97 2.07
N ARG A 216 18.66 13.03 2.48
CA ARG A 216 18.11 14.37 2.61
C ARG A 216 17.56 14.87 1.25
N PRO A 217 16.62 15.84 1.25
CA PRO A 217 16.03 16.37 0.02
C PRO A 217 17.06 17.00 -0.94
N ASP A 218 18.16 17.51 -0.44
CA ASP A 218 19.25 18.14 -1.19
C ASP A 218 20.40 17.18 -1.56
N ALA A 219 20.28 15.88 -1.24
CA ALA A 219 21.33 14.89 -1.47
C ALA A 219 21.68 14.72 -2.96
N LYS A 220 22.98 14.77 -3.28
CA LYS A 220 23.52 14.73 -4.64
C LYS A 220 24.52 13.58 -4.85
N CYS A 221 24.23 12.40 -4.33
CA CYS A 221 25.17 11.26 -4.39
C CYS A 221 25.11 10.48 -5.71
N CYS A 222 24.02 10.59 -6.48
CA CYS A 222 23.82 9.91 -7.77
C CYS A 222 22.66 10.55 -8.54
N CYS A 223 22.62 10.37 -9.87
CA CYS A 223 21.56 10.91 -10.73
C CYS A 223 20.16 10.55 -10.24
N ARG A 224 19.96 9.27 -9.85
CA ARG A 224 18.68 8.77 -9.37
C ARG A 224 18.21 9.46 -8.10
N ARG A 225 19.10 9.70 -7.13
CA ARG A 225 18.75 10.42 -5.89
C ARG A 225 18.38 11.87 -6.19
N VAL A 226 19.17 12.55 -7.03
CA VAL A 226 18.88 13.94 -7.42
C VAL A 226 17.51 14.05 -8.08
N LEU A 227 17.22 13.18 -9.05
CA LEU A 227 15.94 13.19 -9.75
C LEU A 227 14.78 12.77 -8.84
N TYR A 228 14.97 11.75 -8.02
CA TYR A 228 13.99 11.26 -7.04
C TYR A 228 13.53 12.34 -6.07
N ASN A 229 14.44 13.25 -5.68
CA ASN A 229 14.16 14.33 -4.75
C ASN A 229 13.59 15.58 -5.44
N GLN A 230 13.41 15.59 -6.76
CA GLN A 230 12.77 16.73 -7.43
C GLN A 230 11.27 16.82 -7.05
N PRO A 231 10.72 18.05 -6.89
CA PRO A 231 9.35 18.22 -6.42
C PRO A 231 8.30 17.44 -7.21
N ASP A 232 8.38 17.45 -8.53
CA ASP A 232 7.46 16.74 -9.43
C ASP A 232 7.54 15.20 -9.29
N PHE A 233 8.69 14.64 -8.90
CA PHE A 233 8.84 13.22 -8.61
C PHE A 233 8.40 12.84 -7.19
N VAL A 234 8.53 13.77 -6.24
CA VAL A 234 8.09 13.58 -4.85
C VAL A 234 6.57 13.70 -4.74
N GLN A 235 5.97 14.66 -5.43
CA GLN A 235 4.56 15.02 -5.32
C GLN A 235 3.61 14.11 -6.14
N VAL A 236 4.12 12.99 -6.67
CA VAL A 236 3.28 12.04 -7.40
C VAL A 236 2.36 11.29 -6.43
N GLU A 237 1.08 11.58 -6.53
CA GLU A 237 0.05 10.94 -5.69
C GLU A 237 -0.09 9.44 -5.97
N SER A 238 -0.40 8.68 -4.94
CA SER A 238 -0.87 7.29 -5.07
C SER A 238 -2.30 7.25 -5.61
N LEU A 239 -2.75 6.08 -6.05
CA LEU A 239 -4.14 5.88 -6.46
C LEU A 239 -5.11 6.13 -5.29
N LEU A 240 -4.70 5.76 -4.08
CA LEU A 240 -5.47 5.99 -2.85
C LEU A 240 -5.59 7.49 -2.55
N GLU A 241 -4.48 8.25 -2.57
CA GLU A 241 -4.51 9.71 -2.35
C GLU A 241 -5.39 10.41 -3.40
N ALA A 242 -5.25 10.02 -4.67
CA ALA A 242 -6.04 10.60 -5.75
C ALA A 242 -7.55 10.34 -5.58
N ALA A 243 -7.94 9.12 -5.20
CA ALA A 243 -9.34 8.76 -4.95
C ALA A 243 -9.93 9.54 -3.76
N CYS A 244 -9.20 9.61 -2.65
CA CYS A 244 -9.64 10.32 -1.44
C CYS A 244 -9.72 11.84 -1.69
N LYS A 245 -8.71 12.42 -2.32
CA LYS A 245 -8.66 13.86 -2.63
C LYS A 245 -9.77 14.31 -3.59
N ALA A 246 -10.13 13.45 -4.57
CA ALA A 246 -11.24 13.74 -5.49
C ALA A 246 -12.59 13.93 -4.77
N ARG A 247 -12.72 13.38 -3.55
CA ARG A 247 -13.90 13.49 -2.66
C ARG A 247 -13.70 14.44 -1.48
N GLY A 248 -12.58 15.17 -1.42
CA GLY A 248 -12.28 16.15 -0.35
C GLY A 248 -11.76 15.53 0.95
N PHE A 249 -11.30 14.27 0.92
CA PHE A 249 -10.67 13.61 2.05
C PHE A 249 -9.16 13.77 2.04
N GLU A 250 -8.57 13.98 3.21
CA GLU A 250 -7.12 13.95 3.37
C GLU A 250 -6.62 12.55 3.69
N VAL A 251 -5.43 12.23 3.16
CA VAL A 251 -4.72 10.98 3.44
C VAL A 251 -3.35 11.28 4.05
N ILE A 252 -3.03 10.61 5.15
CA ILE A 252 -1.72 10.69 5.80
C ILE A 252 -1.10 9.29 5.80
N PHE A 253 0.13 9.19 5.30
CA PHE A 253 0.93 7.97 5.45
C PHE A 253 1.88 8.11 6.63
N LEU A 254 1.81 7.16 7.55
CA LEU A 254 2.72 7.10 8.69
C LEU A 254 4.15 6.83 8.21
N PRO A 255 5.17 7.31 8.94
CA PRO A 255 6.56 7.01 8.63
C PRO A 255 6.81 5.50 8.62
N LYS A 256 7.71 5.05 7.72
CA LYS A 256 8.09 3.63 7.67
C LYS A 256 8.71 3.18 8.99
N PHE A 257 8.39 1.96 9.39
CA PHE A 257 8.88 1.31 10.61
C PHE A 257 8.39 1.95 11.92
N HIS A 258 7.30 2.71 11.87
CA HIS A 258 6.68 3.39 13.01
C HIS A 258 5.23 2.91 13.21
N CYS A 259 5.03 1.59 13.31
CA CYS A 259 3.72 0.99 13.57
C CYS A 259 3.12 1.41 14.93
N GLU A 260 3.98 1.83 15.88
CA GLU A 260 3.55 2.38 17.17
C GLU A 260 2.71 3.65 17.06
N LEU A 261 2.78 4.36 15.91
CA LEU A 261 1.94 5.52 15.63
C LEU A 261 0.54 5.14 15.14
N ASN A 262 0.34 3.88 14.75
CA ASN A 262 -0.96 3.37 14.33
C ASN A 262 -1.64 2.62 15.49
N PHE A 263 -2.47 3.32 16.25
CA PHE A 263 -3.05 2.76 17.47
C PHE A 263 -4.01 1.57 17.21
N ILE A 264 -4.51 1.39 16.01
CA ILE A 264 -5.32 0.23 15.62
C ILE A 264 -4.59 -1.10 15.90
N GLU A 265 -3.26 -1.09 15.84
CA GLU A 265 -2.42 -2.23 16.21
C GLU A 265 -2.64 -2.70 17.66
N GLN A 266 -2.88 -1.77 18.58
CA GLN A 266 -3.22 -2.07 19.97
C GLN A 266 -4.60 -2.70 20.06
N CYS A 267 -5.55 -2.24 19.25
CA CYS A 267 -6.90 -2.79 19.15
C CYS A 267 -6.87 -4.22 18.60
N TRP A 268 -6.04 -4.47 17.56
CA TRP A 268 -5.76 -5.84 17.08
C TRP A 268 -5.17 -6.73 18.17
N GLY A 269 -4.20 -6.21 18.94
CA GLY A 269 -3.60 -6.92 20.06
C GLY A 269 -4.62 -7.32 21.13
N PHE A 270 -5.52 -6.40 21.48
CA PHE A 270 -6.63 -6.67 22.41
C PHE A 270 -7.58 -7.73 21.83
N ALA A 271 -8.08 -7.55 20.63
CA ALA A 271 -8.98 -8.49 19.97
C ALA A 271 -8.36 -9.89 19.84
N LYS A 272 -7.09 -10.00 19.43
CA LYS A 272 -6.37 -11.28 19.35
C LYS A 272 -6.22 -11.96 20.73
N ARG A 273 -6.05 -11.18 21.79
CA ARG A 273 -6.05 -11.73 23.14
C ARG A 273 -7.39 -12.39 23.49
N ILE A 274 -8.51 -11.74 23.20
CA ILE A 274 -9.85 -12.29 23.43
C ILE A 274 -10.10 -13.49 22.52
N TYR A 275 -9.78 -13.36 21.23
CA TYR A 275 -9.90 -14.43 20.25
C TYR A 275 -9.22 -15.73 20.68
N ARG A 276 -8.05 -15.67 21.32
CA ARG A 276 -7.31 -16.84 21.82
C ARG A 276 -8.00 -17.59 22.96
N HIS A 277 -9.02 -17.01 23.58
CA HIS A 277 -9.81 -17.67 24.62
C HIS A 277 -11.00 -18.47 24.08
N TYR A 278 -11.43 -18.19 22.85
CA TYR A 278 -12.49 -18.98 22.22
C TYR A 278 -12.00 -20.41 21.92
N GLU A 279 -12.94 -21.35 21.80
CA GLU A 279 -12.62 -22.71 21.41
C GLU A 279 -11.99 -22.78 20.01
N ALA A 280 -10.99 -23.63 19.85
CA ALA A 280 -10.37 -23.86 18.56
C ALA A 280 -11.34 -24.59 17.63
N SER A 281 -11.47 -24.11 16.39
CA SER A 281 -12.28 -24.76 15.36
C SER A 281 -11.52 -24.70 14.03
N SER A 282 -11.64 -25.75 13.24
CA SER A 282 -11.17 -25.80 11.85
C SER A 282 -12.19 -25.26 10.84
N LYS A 283 -13.40 -24.95 11.30
CA LYS A 283 -14.48 -24.44 10.44
C LYS A 283 -14.30 -22.94 10.22
N GLU A 284 -14.33 -22.49 8.95
CA GLU A 284 -14.18 -21.08 8.59
C GLU A 284 -15.29 -20.20 9.21
N ALA A 285 -16.54 -20.69 9.26
CA ALA A 285 -17.64 -19.95 9.88
C ALA A 285 -17.44 -19.69 11.38
N ASP A 286 -16.82 -20.62 12.11
CA ASP A 286 -16.49 -20.44 13.52
C ASP A 286 -15.33 -19.44 13.68
N LEU A 287 -14.35 -19.50 12.77
CA LEU A 287 -13.23 -18.56 12.73
C LEU A 287 -13.75 -17.13 12.55
N GLU A 288 -14.58 -16.91 11.55
CA GLU A 288 -15.18 -15.61 11.24
C GLU A 288 -16.02 -15.08 12.43
N ARG A 289 -16.93 -15.89 12.96
CA ARG A 289 -17.75 -15.53 14.12
C ARG A 289 -16.89 -15.14 15.34
N ASN A 290 -15.86 -15.94 15.63
CA ASN A 290 -14.97 -15.68 16.78
C ASN A 290 -14.17 -14.39 16.58
N ILE A 291 -13.73 -14.10 15.36
CA ILE A 291 -13.04 -12.85 15.02
C ILE A 291 -13.97 -11.67 15.25
N LEU A 292 -15.16 -11.68 14.66
CA LEU A 292 -16.13 -10.59 14.79
C LEU A 292 -16.50 -10.36 16.27
N SER A 293 -16.75 -11.42 17.03
CA SER A 293 -17.03 -11.32 18.48
C SER A 293 -15.84 -10.72 19.25
N ALA A 294 -14.60 -11.06 18.87
CA ALA A 294 -13.42 -10.50 19.52
C ALA A 294 -13.23 -9.00 19.19
N LEU A 295 -13.52 -8.58 17.96
CA LEU A 295 -13.45 -7.18 17.55
C LEU A 295 -14.51 -6.32 18.26
N GLU A 296 -15.73 -6.82 18.37
CA GLU A 296 -16.82 -6.14 19.11
C GLU A 296 -16.54 -6.02 20.61
N SER A 297 -15.66 -6.84 21.16
CA SER A 297 -15.27 -6.79 22.57
C SER A 297 -14.24 -5.72 22.91
N VAL A 298 -13.66 -5.03 21.91
CA VAL A 298 -12.69 -3.95 22.14
C VAL A 298 -13.44 -2.73 22.70
N PRO A 299 -13.19 -2.30 23.95
CA PRO A 299 -13.93 -1.19 24.53
C PRO A 299 -13.50 0.14 23.91
N LEU A 300 -14.47 1.04 23.67
CA LEU A 300 -14.16 2.39 23.17
C LEU A 300 -13.21 3.15 24.11
N SER A 301 -13.27 2.91 25.41
CA SER A 301 -12.38 3.51 26.41
C SER A 301 -10.91 3.05 26.30
N THR A 302 -10.62 2.02 25.51
CA THR A 302 -9.26 1.52 25.25
C THR A 302 -8.80 1.81 23.81
N MET A 303 -9.64 2.47 23.04
CA MET A 303 -9.36 3.03 21.70
C MET A 303 -8.96 4.52 21.80
#